data_bf272eb5ce982f9ef18949eb173bce32
#
_entry.id   bf272eb5ce982f9ef18949eb173bce32
#
_cell.length_a   1.000
_cell.length_b   1.000
_cell.length_c   1.000
_cell.angle_alpha   90.00
_cell.angle_beta   90.00
_cell.angle_gamma   90.00
#
_symmetry.space_group_name_H-M   'P 1'
#
loop_
_entity.id
_entity.type
_entity.pdbx_description
1 polymer ?
#
loop_
_entity_poly.entity_id
_entity_poly.type
_entity_poly.pdbx_seq_one_letter_code
_entity_poly.pdbx_strand_id
1 'polypeptide(L)'
;MSIKRASFLGGADFQPGDDTYTDAFETAKLLAENGITVLNGGGPGVMRAATEGAQAAGGHVIGVTYYPKDPHARYEGKDPLNHFDEEVVTADYFDRTQTLLQMGDVHVVFRGGTGTISEFAMSRALSRIHYGHNIPLLLFGQFWEEITSCLKEHMYMREDEFRVYYVVTSPQGVLETIRKLEQPTI
;
A
#
# COMPACT_ATOMS: atom_id res chain seq x y z
N MET A 1 6.58 -18.35 -0.15
CA MET A 1 7.03 -16.93 -0.08
C MET A 1 6.85 -16.48 1.36
N SER A 2 7.77 -15.72 1.96
CA SER A 2 7.58 -15.19 3.33
C SER A 2 7.32 -13.70 3.21
N ILE A 3 6.19 -13.23 3.72
CA ILE A 3 5.78 -11.82 3.69
C ILE A 3 6.17 -11.17 5.02
N LYS A 4 7.15 -10.27 4.96
CA LYS A 4 7.71 -9.57 6.12
C LYS A 4 7.36 -8.09 6.15
N ARG A 5 7.05 -7.52 4.99
CA ARG A 5 6.82 -6.09 4.81
C ARG A 5 5.59 -5.84 3.97
N ALA A 6 4.71 -4.98 4.44
CA ALA A 6 3.49 -4.58 3.74
C ALA A 6 3.53 -3.07 3.44
N SER A 7 3.44 -2.69 2.16
CA SER A 7 3.32 -1.29 1.74
C SER A 7 1.85 -0.87 1.77
N PHE A 8 1.56 0.22 2.45
CA PHE A 8 0.23 0.82 2.53
C PHE A 8 0.14 1.99 1.55
N LEU A 9 -0.77 1.85 0.58
CA LEU A 9 -1.02 2.82 -0.49
C LEU A 9 -2.45 3.34 -0.37
N GLY A 10 -2.64 4.66 -0.41
CA GLY A 10 -3.98 5.22 -0.26
C GLY A 10 -3.99 6.75 -0.18
N GLY A 11 -5.18 7.33 -0.08
CA GLY A 11 -5.40 8.77 -0.12
C GLY A 11 -4.88 9.50 1.12
N ALA A 12 -4.43 10.74 0.89
CA ALA A 12 -3.91 11.65 1.92
C ALA A 12 -5.00 12.44 2.66
N ASP A 13 -6.23 12.51 2.11
CA ASP A 13 -7.29 13.40 2.62
C ASP A 13 -8.11 12.82 3.76
N PHE A 14 -7.99 11.52 4.03
CA PHE A 14 -8.74 10.85 5.09
C PHE A 14 -8.27 11.27 6.49
N GLN A 15 -9.23 11.44 7.39
CA GLN A 15 -9.01 11.90 8.76
C GLN A 15 -9.41 10.82 9.78
N PRO A 16 -8.90 10.88 11.03
CA PRO A 16 -9.41 10.06 12.12
C PRO A 16 -10.93 10.15 12.23
N GLY A 17 -11.62 8.99 12.19
CA GLY A 17 -13.07 8.87 12.16
C GLY A 17 -13.66 8.53 10.81
N ASP A 18 -12.92 8.69 9.72
CA ASP A 18 -13.31 8.18 8.40
C ASP A 18 -13.13 6.64 8.35
N ASP A 19 -14.05 5.96 7.66
CA ASP A 19 -14.00 4.49 7.51
C ASP A 19 -12.65 4.04 6.92
N THR A 20 -12.19 4.70 5.86
CA THR A 20 -10.92 4.35 5.20
C THR A 20 -9.71 4.56 6.12
N TYR A 21 -9.72 5.60 6.97
CA TYR A 21 -8.67 5.82 7.97
C TYR A 21 -8.67 4.69 9.02
N THR A 22 -9.86 4.37 9.54
CA THR A 22 -10.07 3.30 10.52
C THR A 22 -9.65 1.95 9.96
N ASP A 23 -10.05 1.62 8.74
CA ASP A 23 -9.67 0.39 8.06
C ASP A 23 -8.15 0.27 7.88
N ALA A 24 -7.47 1.36 7.49
CA ALA A 24 -6.02 1.38 7.35
C ALA A 24 -5.30 1.20 8.69
N PHE A 25 -5.78 1.89 9.74
CA PHE A 25 -5.27 1.77 11.10
C PHE A 25 -5.40 0.34 11.63
N GLU A 26 -6.60 -0.25 11.59
CA GLU A 26 -6.85 -1.59 12.12
C GLU A 26 -6.13 -2.67 11.30
N THR A 27 -6.00 -2.48 9.98
CA THR A 27 -5.22 -3.39 9.13
C THR A 27 -3.74 -3.34 9.52
N ALA A 28 -3.15 -2.16 9.63
CA ALA A 28 -1.74 -2.02 9.99
C ALA A 28 -1.45 -2.56 11.40
N LYS A 29 -2.34 -2.29 12.36
CA LYS A 29 -2.25 -2.84 13.72
C LYS A 29 -2.25 -4.37 13.69
N LEU A 30 -3.22 -4.98 13.01
CA LEU A 30 -3.30 -6.44 12.90
C LEU A 30 -2.08 -7.07 12.23
N LEU A 31 -1.54 -6.44 11.19
CA LEU A 31 -0.33 -6.92 10.51
C LEU A 31 0.89 -6.80 11.43
N ALA A 32 1.03 -5.71 12.16
CA ALA A 32 2.12 -5.51 13.12
C ALA A 32 2.05 -6.52 14.28
N GLU A 33 0.87 -6.83 14.82
CA GLU A 33 0.64 -7.90 15.80
C GLU A 33 1.12 -9.27 15.30
N ASN A 34 1.16 -9.46 13.98
CA ASN A 34 1.64 -10.68 13.32
C ASN A 34 3.10 -10.56 12.82
N GLY A 35 3.85 -9.55 13.26
CA GLY A 35 5.28 -9.39 12.97
C GLY A 35 5.59 -8.87 11.57
N ILE A 36 4.63 -8.24 10.91
CA ILE A 36 4.80 -7.64 9.58
C ILE A 36 5.13 -6.16 9.75
N THR A 37 6.27 -5.73 9.21
CA THR A 37 6.68 -4.33 9.15
C THR A 37 5.80 -3.55 8.17
N VAL A 38 5.34 -2.38 8.58
CA VAL A 38 4.52 -1.48 7.76
C VAL A 38 5.41 -0.49 7.02
N LEU A 39 5.18 -0.32 5.71
CA LEU A 39 5.79 0.70 4.89
C LEU A 39 4.73 1.67 4.38
N ASN A 40 5.04 2.96 4.33
CA ASN A 40 4.19 3.95 3.69
C ASN A 40 4.99 5.15 3.17
N GLY A 41 4.31 6.06 2.47
CA GLY A 41 4.94 7.22 1.86
C GLY A 41 5.16 8.43 2.79
N GLY A 42 4.96 8.29 4.10
CA GLY A 42 5.21 9.35 5.08
C GLY A 42 4.20 10.49 5.12
N GLY A 43 3.16 10.48 4.27
CA GLY A 43 2.14 11.51 4.19
C GLY A 43 0.99 11.34 5.20
N PRO A 44 -0.03 12.21 5.13
CA PRO A 44 -1.24 12.11 5.96
C PRO A 44 -2.20 11.02 5.48
N GLY A 45 -3.38 10.96 6.03
CA GLY A 45 -4.46 10.07 5.64
C GLY A 45 -4.13 8.60 5.89
N VAL A 46 -4.30 7.76 4.88
CA VAL A 46 -4.03 6.31 4.96
C VAL A 46 -2.60 6.02 5.43
N MET A 47 -1.62 6.81 5.01
CA MET A 47 -0.22 6.63 5.40
C MET A 47 -0.01 6.85 6.90
N ARG A 48 -0.57 7.93 7.46
CA ARG A 48 -0.53 8.19 8.90
C ARG A 48 -1.34 7.15 9.69
N ALA A 49 -2.52 6.80 9.22
CA ALA A 49 -3.35 5.75 9.84
C ALA A 49 -2.58 4.44 9.97
N ALA A 50 -1.86 4.03 8.91
CA ALA A 50 -1.04 2.82 8.92
C ALA A 50 0.11 2.90 9.93
N THR A 51 0.77 4.06 10.04
CA THR A 51 1.82 4.28 11.06
C THR A 51 1.25 4.17 12.47
N GLU A 52 0.18 4.91 12.77
CA GLU A 52 -0.46 4.92 14.09
C GLU A 52 -0.96 3.52 14.49
N GLY A 53 -1.58 2.80 13.53
CA GLY A 53 -2.05 1.43 13.76
C GLY A 53 -0.93 0.46 14.08
N ALA A 54 0.14 0.46 13.29
CA ALA A 54 1.29 -0.41 13.54
C ALA A 54 1.97 -0.11 14.88
N GLN A 55 2.17 1.16 15.21
CA GLN A 55 2.78 1.58 16.48
C GLN A 55 1.90 1.26 17.68
N ALA A 56 0.57 1.31 17.55
CA ALA A 56 -0.36 0.89 18.61
C ALA A 56 -0.19 -0.60 19.00
N ALA A 57 0.34 -1.41 18.07
CA ALA A 57 0.70 -2.82 18.30
C ALA A 57 2.19 -3.03 18.66
N GLY A 58 2.96 -1.97 18.83
CA GLY A 58 4.41 -2.05 19.05
C GLY A 58 5.20 -2.52 17.82
N GLY A 59 4.61 -2.39 16.63
CA GLY A 59 5.24 -2.77 15.37
C GLY A 59 6.21 -1.73 14.84
N HIS A 60 7.00 -2.11 13.83
CA HIS A 60 7.99 -1.26 13.18
C HIS A 60 7.43 -0.63 11.90
N VAL A 61 7.73 0.65 11.67
CA VAL A 61 7.26 1.42 10.52
C VAL A 61 8.40 2.08 9.79
N ILE A 62 8.42 1.92 8.46
CA ILE A 62 9.37 2.56 7.56
C ILE A 62 8.63 3.56 6.67
N GLY A 63 9.01 4.83 6.75
CA GLY A 63 8.55 5.89 5.86
C GLY A 63 9.47 6.01 4.65
N VAL A 64 8.92 5.92 3.43
CA VAL A 64 9.66 6.19 2.19
C VAL A 64 9.26 7.58 1.70
N THR A 65 10.16 8.55 1.80
CA THR A 65 9.87 9.97 1.60
C THR A 65 10.73 10.59 0.51
N TYR A 66 10.37 11.78 0.07
CA TYR A 66 11.26 12.67 -0.66
C TYR A 66 10.98 14.11 -0.27
N TYR A 67 11.94 14.99 -0.51
CA TYR A 67 11.82 16.42 -0.22
C TYR A 67 11.97 17.20 -1.52
N PRO A 68 10.90 17.86 -2.03
CA PRO A 68 10.99 18.64 -3.25
C PRO A 68 11.96 19.83 -3.07
N LYS A 69 12.71 20.14 -4.12
CA LYS A 69 13.66 21.24 -4.12
C LYS A 69 12.96 22.62 -4.06
N ASP A 70 11.69 22.69 -4.51
CA ASP A 70 10.89 23.91 -4.46
C ASP A 70 9.86 23.82 -3.30
N PRO A 71 10.11 24.53 -2.18
CA PRO A 71 9.19 24.51 -1.03
C PRO A 71 7.86 25.24 -1.29
N HIS A 72 7.71 25.95 -2.42
CA HIS A 72 6.48 26.64 -2.79
C HIS A 72 5.51 25.78 -3.60
N ALA A 73 5.94 24.64 -4.13
CA ALA A 73 5.03 23.66 -4.68
C ALA A 73 4.08 23.18 -3.57
N ARG A 74 2.77 23.13 -3.85
CA ARG A 74 1.78 22.46 -2.98
C ARG A 74 2.08 20.96 -2.98
N TYR A 75 3.06 20.60 -2.21
CA TYR A 75 3.48 19.23 -2.05
C TYR A 75 2.80 18.64 -0.82
N GLU A 76 2.06 17.58 -1.01
CA GLU A 76 1.49 16.76 0.07
C GLU A 76 2.59 15.95 0.75
N GLY A 77 3.68 16.62 1.14
CA GLY A 77 4.89 16.04 1.62
C GLY A 77 4.74 15.19 2.87
N LYS A 78 5.85 14.98 3.57
CA LYS A 78 5.88 14.33 4.87
C LYS A 78 4.90 15.04 5.82
N ASP A 79 3.95 14.27 6.36
CA ASP A 79 3.07 14.76 7.42
C ASP A 79 3.89 14.89 8.72
N PRO A 80 3.96 16.08 9.35
CA PRO A 80 4.67 16.25 10.62
C PRO A 80 4.13 15.36 11.76
N LEU A 81 2.89 14.89 11.64
CA LEU A 81 2.27 13.99 12.60
C LEU A 81 2.49 12.50 12.27
N ASN A 82 3.08 12.19 11.12
CA ASN A 82 3.40 10.81 10.76
C ASN A 82 4.82 10.48 11.23
N HIS A 83 4.93 9.84 12.40
CA HIS A 83 6.19 9.52 13.07
C HIS A 83 6.54 8.05 12.86
N PHE A 84 7.37 7.73 11.87
CA PHE A 84 7.87 6.39 11.61
C PHE A 84 9.23 6.14 12.29
N ASP A 85 9.58 4.86 12.47
CA ASP A 85 10.80 4.45 13.18
C ASP A 85 12.05 4.57 12.29
N GLU A 86 11.88 4.37 10.97
CA GLU A 86 12.94 4.46 9.97
C GLU A 86 12.47 5.30 8.79
N GLU A 87 13.37 6.12 8.23
CA GLU A 87 13.10 6.93 7.05
C GLU A 87 14.07 6.61 5.92
N VAL A 88 13.50 6.27 4.76
CA VAL A 88 14.24 6.13 3.49
C VAL A 88 13.93 7.34 2.62
N VAL A 89 14.91 8.24 2.51
CA VAL A 89 14.77 9.46 1.71
C VAL A 89 15.20 9.19 0.28
N THR A 90 14.35 9.50 -0.68
CA THR A 90 14.55 9.26 -2.11
C THR A 90 14.77 10.57 -2.88
N ALA A 91 15.21 10.48 -4.14
CA ALA A 91 15.61 11.63 -4.93
C ALA A 91 14.39 12.46 -5.42
N ASP A 92 13.30 11.80 -5.76
CA ASP A 92 12.07 12.42 -6.28
C ASP A 92 10.85 11.51 -6.08
N TYR A 93 9.68 11.95 -6.59
CA TYR A 93 8.44 11.22 -6.47
C TYR A 93 8.46 9.84 -7.17
N PHE A 94 9.14 9.71 -8.29
CA PHE A 94 9.22 8.45 -9.03
C PHE A 94 10.09 7.44 -8.28
N ASP A 95 11.27 7.89 -7.81
CA ASP A 95 12.17 7.10 -6.98
C ASP A 95 11.49 6.66 -5.67
N ARG A 96 10.74 7.56 -5.02
CA ARG A 96 9.91 7.23 -3.84
C ARG A 96 8.92 6.11 -4.13
N THR A 97 8.13 6.26 -5.19
CA THR A 97 7.12 5.26 -5.55
C THR A 97 7.78 3.93 -5.89
N GLN A 98 8.82 3.94 -6.72
CA GLN A 98 9.55 2.73 -7.07
C GLN A 98 10.15 2.05 -5.83
N THR A 99 10.80 2.79 -4.95
CA THR A 99 11.39 2.28 -3.71
C THR A 99 10.33 1.65 -2.81
N LEU A 100 9.21 2.35 -2.58
CA LEU A 100 8.11 1.85 -1.76
C LEU A 100 7.54 0.52 -2.30
N LEU A 101 7.40 0.42 -3.63
CA LEU A 101 6.89 -0.78 -4.28
C LEU A 101 7.91 -1.93 -4.28
N GLN A 102 9.21 -1.64 -4.33
CA GLN A 102 10.25 -2.67 -4.30
C GLN A 102 10.55 -3.19 -2.89
N MET A 103 10.36 -2.37 -1.86
CA MET A 103 10.63 -2.75 -0.47
C MET A 103 9.54 -3.64 0.13
N GLY A 104 8.29 -3.52 -0.33
CA GLY A 104 7.17 -4.32 0.16
C GLY A 104 7.14 -5.73 -0.44
N ASP A 105 6.80 -6.71 0.37
CA ASP A 105 6.53 -8.09 -0.07
C ASP A 105 5.05 -8.26 -0.47
N VAL A 106 4.20 -7.33 -0.07
CA VAL A 106 2.78 -7.20 -0.39
C VAL A 106 2.37 -5.73 -0.39
N HIS A 107 1.42 -5.35 -1.23
CA HIS A 107 0.85 -4.00 -1.22
C HIS A 107 -0.61 -4.03 -0.81
N VAL A 108 -1.00 -3.23 0.18
CA VAL A 108 -2.39 -3.03 0.58
C VAL A 108 -2.84 -1.67 0.06
N VAL A 109 -3.80 -1.69 -0.87
CA VAL A 109 -4.22 -0.49 -1.62
C VAL A 109 -5.62 -0.08 -1.18
N PHE A 110 -5.70 1.02 -0.47
CA PHE A 110 -6.96 1.62 -0.01
C PHE A 110 -7.52 2.61 -1.04
N ARG A 111 -8.68 3.18 -0.74
CA ARG A 111 -9.23 4.28 -1.53
C ARG A 111 -8.28 5.47 -1.53
N GLY A 112 -8.14 6.13 -2.70
CA GLY A 112 -7.30 7.31 -2.82
C GLY A 112 -7.48 8.02 -4.15
N GLY A 113 -6.63 9.00 -4.40
CA GLY A 113 -6.65 9.83 -5.60
C GLY A 113 -5.66 9.36 -6.69
N THR A 114 -5.18 10.33 -7.47
CA THR A 114 -4.28 10.09 -8.62
C THR A 114 -2.99 9.37 -8.22
N GLY A 115 -2.41 9.72 -7.05
CA GLY A 115 -1.21 9.05 -6.53
C GLY A 115 -1.45 7.55 -6.33
N THR A 116 -2.54 7.19 -5.66
CA THR A 116 -2.90 5.79 -5.42
C THR A 116 -3.17 5.02 -6.72
N ILE A 117 -3.83 5.66 -7.70
CA ILE A 117 -4.05 5.05 -9.01
C ILE A 117 -2.72 4.83 -9.74
N SER A 118 -1.78 5.78 -9.66
CA SER A 118 -0.45 5.63 -10.28
C SER A 118 0.35 4.51 -9.64
N GLU A 119 0.34 4.39 -8.31
CA GLU A 119 0.99 3.32 -7.56
C GLU A 119 0.36 1.95 -7.88
N PHE A 120 -0.97 1.87 -7.95
CA PHE A 120 -1.68 0.67 -8.36
C PHE A 120 -1.29 0.22 -9.79
N ALA A 121 -1.28 1.15 -10.76
CA ALA A 121 -0.94 0.85 -12.14
C ALA A 121 0.54 0.45 -12.28
N MET A 122 1.45 1.13 -11.56
CA MET A 122 2.88 0.81 -11.55
C MET A 122 3.13 -0.56 -10.91
N SER A 123 2.50 -0.87 -9.78
CA SER A 123 2.59 -2.18 -9.13
C SER A 123 2.19 -3.30 -10.08
N ARG A 124 1.11 -3.12 -10.82
CA ARG A 124 0.64 -4.11 -11.81
C ARG A 124 1.63 -4.28 -12.95
N ALA A 125 2.19 -3.17 -13.46
CA ALA A 125 3.19 -3.22 -14.52
C ALA A 125 4.46 -3.94 -14.05
N LEU A 126 4.94 -3.65 -12.84
CA LEU A 126 6.12 -4.29 -12.25
C LEU A 126 5.88 -5.79 -12.01
N SER A 127 4.71 -6.17 -11.48
CA SER A 127 4.35 -7.57 -11.27
C SER A 127 4.37 -8.39 -12.56
N ARG A 128 4.06 -7.76 -13.70
CA ARG A 128 4.08 -8.39 -15.01
C ARG A 128 5.49 -8.50 -15.60
N ILE A 129 6.31 -7.45 -15.45
CA ILE A 129 7.64 -7.36 -16.07
C ILE A 129 8.65 -8.26 -15.37
N HIS A 130 8.55 -8.42 -14.06
CA HIS A 130 9.43 -9.26 -13.28
C HIS A 130 8.91 -10.70 -13.23
N TYR A 131 9.12 -11.45 -14.29
CA TYR A 131 8.78 -12.87 -14.42
C TYR A 131 8.98 -13.67 -13.12
N GLY A 132 7.88 -14.08 -12.47
CA GLY A 132 7.90 -14.94 -11.30
C GLY A 132 8.11 -14.26 -9.94
N HIS A 133 8.27 -12.95 -9.88
CA HIS A 133 8.33 -12.16 -8.64
C HIS A 133 7.13 -11.22 -8.53
N ASN A 134 5.92 -11.78 -8.68
CA ASN A 134 4.69 -11.00 -8.56
C ASN A 134 4.47 -10.63 -7.10
N ILE A 135 4.70 -9.37 -6.75
CA ILE A 135 4.30 -8.85 -5.45
C ILE A 135 2.78 -8.71 -5.47
N PRO A 136 2.06 -9.43 -4.58
CA PRO A 136 0.61 -9.41 -4.59
C PRO A 136 0.05 -8.05 -4.15
N LEU A 137 -1.07 -7.66 -4.76
CA LEU A 137 -1.84 -6.47 -4.39
C LEU A 137 -3.12 -6.91 -3.68
N LEU A 138 -3.34 -6.42 -2.48
CA LEU A 138 -4.58 -6.55 -1.75
C LEU A 138 -5.35 -5.24 -1.86
N LEU A 139 -6.41 -5.24 -2.64
CA LEU A 139 -7.25 -4.08 -2.93
C LEU A 139 -8.35 -3.99 -1.87
N PHE A 140 -8.23 -3.03 -0.96
CA PHE A 140 -9.11 -2.91 0.19
C PHE A 140 -10.38 -2.13 -0.16
N GLY A 141 -11.51 -2.81 -0.14
CA GLY A 141 -12.85 -2.28 -0.39
C GLY A 141 -13.51 -2.87 -1.64
N GLN A 142 -14.82 -3.13 -1.54
CA GLN A 142 -15.62 -3.74 -2.61
C GLN A 142 -15.62 -2.92 -3.91
N PHE A 143 -15.49 -1.59 -3.83
CA PHE A 143 -15.45 -0.70 -5.00
C PHE A 143 -14.32 -1.03 -6.00
N TRP A 144 -13.29 -1.72 -5.57
CA TRP A 144 -12.22 -2.17 -6.47
C TRP A 144 -12.68 -3.18 -7.51
N GLU A 145 -13.74 -3.94 -7.23
CA GLU A 145 -14.32 -4.86 -8.22
C GLU A 145 -14.89 -4.09 -9.43
N GLU A 146 -15.56 -2.96 -9.17
CA GLU A 146 -16.08 -2.10 -10.23
C GLU A 146 -14.95 -1.47 -11.06
N ILE A 147 -13.91 -0.95 -10.38
CA ILE A 147 -12.74 -0.34 -11.04
C ILE A 147 -12.01 -1.38 -11.90
N THR A 148 -11.73 -2.55 -11.36
CA THR A 148 -11.01 -3.61 -12.09
C THR A 148 -11.84 -4.19 -13.22
N SER A 149 -13.16 -4.30 -13.06
CA SER A 149 -14.09 -4.69 -14.12
C SER A 149 -14.12 -3.66 -15.25
N CYS A 150 -14.19 -2.37 -14.92
CA CYS A 150 -14.13 -1.28 -15.90
C CYS A 150 -12.80 -1.32 -16.69
N LEU A 151 -11.67 -1.53 -16.02
CA LEU A 151 -10.38 -1.69 -16.70
C LEU A 151 -10.36 -2.91 -17.62
N LYS A 152 -10.95 -4.03 -17.22
CA LYS A 152 -11.05 -5.24 -18.03
C LYS A 152 -11.90 -5.03 -19.27
N GLU A 153 -12.98 -4.28 -19.17
CA GLU A 153 -13.92 -4.03 -20.26
C GLU A 153 -13.38 -3.04 -21.30
N HIS A 154 -12.71 -1.98 -20.83
CA HIS A 154 -12.36 -0.83 -21.67
C HIS A 154 -10.89 -0.72 -22.05
N MET A 155 -10.00 -1.49 -21.40
CA MET A 155 -8.57 -1.46 -21.69
C MET A 155 -8.13 -2.78 -22.31
N TYR A 156 -7.10 -2.73 -23.17
CA TYR A 156 -6.51 -3.94 -23.75
C TYR A 156 -5.59 -4.62 -22.73
N MET A 157 -6.20 -5.37 -21.79
CA MET A 157 -5.52 -6.08 -20.72
C MET A 157 -5.63 -7.59 -20.91
N ARG A 158 -4.57 -8.32 -20.57
CA ARG A 158 -4.55 -9.78 -20.66
C ARG A 158 -5.16 -10.41 -19.40
N GLU A 159 -5.73 -11.59 -19.53
CA GLU A 159 -6.39 -12.29 -18.39
C GLU A 159 -5.44 -12.59 -17.23
N ASP A 160 -4.18 -12.89 -17.51
CA ASP A 160 -3.17 -13.15 -16.49
C ASP A 160 -2.82 -11.91 -15.64
N GLU A 161 -3.04 -10.71 -16.16
CA GLU A 161 -2.86 -9.47 -15.42
C GLU A 161 -3.88 -9.29 -14.27
N PHE A 162 -4.97 -10.04 -14.27
CA PHE A 162 -5.99 -10.02 -13.21
C PHE A 162 -5.73 -11.04 -12.09
N ARG A 163 -4.68 -11.84 -12.18
CA ARG A 163 -4.32 -12.85 -11.17
C ARG A 163 -3.41 -12.30 -10.05
N VAL A 164 -2.94 -11.07 -10.18
CA VAL A 164 -1.96 -10.48 -9.23
C VAL A 164 -2.59 -9.69 -8.10
N TYR A 165 -3.92 -9.54 -8.08
CA TYR A 165 -4.61 -8.80 -7.04
C TYR A 165 -5.76 -9.61 -6.41
N TYR A 166 -6.06 -9.26 -5.17
CA TYR A 166 -7.12 -9.84 -4.36
C TYR A 166 -7.96 -8.72 -3.76
N VAL A 167 -9.27 -8.72 -4.00
CA VAL A 167 -10.17 -7.76 -3.34
C VAL A 167 -10.46 -8.27 -1.93
N VAL A 168 -10.26 -7.43 -0.95
CA VAL A 168 -10.46 -7.70 0.48
C VAL A 168 -11.31 -6.59 1.10
N THR A 169 -12.11 -6.89 2.11
CA THR A 169 -13.07 -5.93 2.68
C THR A 169 -12.93 -5.78 4.19
N SER A 170 -11.90 -6.38 4.77
CA SER A 170 -11.64 -6.27 6.21
C SER A 170 -10.17 -6.50 6.53
N PRO A 171 -9.67 -5.97 7.66
CA PRO A 171 -8.32 -6.25 8.16
C PRO A 171 -8.02 -7.74 8.27
N GLN A 172 -8.99 -8.51 8.75
CA GLN A 172 -8.87 -9.96 8.88
C GLN A 172 -8.71 -10.63 7.49
N GLY A 173 -9.47 -10.17 6.48
CA GLY A 173 -9.35 -10.65 5.10
C GLY A 173 -7.97 -10.38 4.50
N VAL A 174 -7.33 -9.25 4.85
CA VAL A 174 -5.93 -8.97 4.47
C VAL A 174 -4.99 -10.02 5.05
N LEU A 175 -5.05 -10.27 6.36
CA LEU A 175 -4.18 -11.22 7.04
C LEU A 175 -4.39 -12.65 6.53
N GLU A 176 -5.64 -13.08 6.33
CA GLU A 176 -5.97 -14.40 5.78
C GLU A 176 -5.43 -14.59 4.37
N THR A 177 -5.51 -13.55 3.54
CA THR A 177 -4.96 -13.59 2.18
C THR A 177 -3.43 -13.70 2.21
N ILE A 178 -2.75 -12.92 3.07
CA ILE A 178 -1.31 -13.03 3.28
C ILE A 178 -0.93 -14.47 3.68
N ARG A 179 -1.60 -15.06 4.64
CA ARG A 179 -1.34 -16.43 5.10
C ARG A 179 -1.54 -17.48 3.99
N LYS A 180 -2.54 -17.29 3.12
CA LYS A 180 -2.75 -18.16 1.95
C LYS A 180 -1.61 -18.03 0.94
N LEU A 181 -1.11 -16.83 0.71
CA LEU A 181 0.00 -16.56 -0.21
C LEU A 181 1.35 -17.13 0.28
N GLU A 182 1.52 -17.28 1.59
CA GLU A 182 2.72 -17.89 2.18
C GLU A 182 2.74 -19.41 2.08
N GLN A 183 1.57 -20.04 1.91
CA GLN A 183 1.49 -21.50 1.77
C GLN A 183 2.12 -21.92 0.43
N PRO A 184 2.89 -23.01 0.39
CA PRO A 184 3.38 -23.55 -0.87
C PRO A 184 2.20 -23.95 -1.75
N THR A 185 2.20 -23.48 -2.98
CA THR A 185 1.26 -23.98 -4.01
C THR A 185 1.58 -25.47 -4.24
N ILE A 186 0.63 -26.34 -3.88
CA ILE A 186 0.73 -27.80 -4.11
C ILE A 186 0.61 -28.06 -5.61
#